data_8ca0c74089d44f987798877cbb2de479
#
_entry.id   8ca0c74089d44f987798877cbb2de479
#
_cell.length_a   1.000
_cell.length_b   1.000
_cell.length_c   1.000
_cell.angle_alpha   90.00
_cell.angle_beta   90.00
_cell.angle_gamma   90.00
#
_symmetry.space_group_name_H-M   'P 1'
#
loop_
_entity.id
_entity.type
_entity.pdbx_description
1 polymer ?
#
loop_
_entity_poly.entity_id
_entity_poly.type
_entity_poly.pdbx_seq_one_letter_code
_entity_poly.pdbx_strand_id
1 'polypeptide(L)'
;VDRHILSVVDHNAIELSPRISEAVVADYIALLKPRVMSLVIFTALVGLVLAPGHFHPVLAFTSILCIAVGAGASGALNMWYESDIDALMTRTANRPIPRGRITRPEALTFGMTLAFFSVMTLGILVNWFAGALLAFTIFFYVVIYTIALKRWTAQNIVIGGAAGALPPVVAWAAATGSLSMEPILLFLIIFFWTPPHFWALALFRNDDYAR
;
A
#
# COMPACT_ATOMS: atom_id res chain seq x y z
N VAL A 1 -15.95 -33.18 52.36
CA VAL A 1 -16.07 -31.71 52.19
C VAL A 1 -15.13 -31.28 51.12
N ASP A 2 -15.73 -30.99 49.99
CA ASP A 2 -15.38 -30.21 48.81
C ASP A 2 -13.91 -29.85 48.47
N ARG A 3 -13.40 -30.56 47.44
CA ARG A 3 -12.24 -30.21 46.64
C ARG A 3 -12.62 -29.98 45.17
N HIS A 4 -13.76 -29.39 44.85
CA HIS A 4 -14.22 -29.22 43.48
C HIS A 4 -14.46 -27.77 43.04
N ILE A 5 -13.81 -26.75 43.64
CA ILE A 5 -14.04 -25.32 43.28
C ILE A 5 -12.79 -24.60 42.73
N LEU A 6 -11.78 -25.29 42.26
CA LEU A 6 -10.61 -24.60 41.70
C LEU A 6 -10.22 -25.07 40.28
N SER A 7 -11.14 -25.14 39.35
CA SER A 7 -10.76 -25.42 37.92
C SER A 7 -11.70 -24.82 36.89
N VAL A 8 -12.27 -23.67 37.16
CA VAL A 8 -12.78 -22.82 36.08
C VAL A 8 -11.84 -21.63 35.97
N VAL A 9 -10.66 -21.88 35.47
CA VAL A 9 -9.85 -20.80 34.86
C VAL A 9 -10.59 -20.44 33.59
N ASP A 10 -11.24 -19.29 33.65
CA ASP A 10 -11.97 -18.72 32.56
C ASP A 10 -10.99 -18.46 31.38
N HIS A 11 -10.93 -19.40 30.42
CA HIS A 11 -10.11 -19.28 29.23
C HIS A 11 -10.45 -18.04 28.40
N ASN A 12 -11.64 -17.45 28.61
CA ASN A 12 -12.06 -16.22 27.98
C ASN A 12 -11.48 -14.95 28.62
N ALA A 13 -10.99 -15.02 29.86
CA ALA A 13 -10.38 -13.88 30.53
C ALA A 13 -8.94 -13.59 30.08
N ILE A 14 -8.28 -14.55 29.42
CA ILE A 14 -6.90 -14.39 28.92
C ILE A 14 -6.85 -13.63 27.59
N GLU A 15 -7.96 -13.55 26.84
CA GLU A 15 -8.00 -12.84 25.55
C GLU A 15 -8.23 -11.33 25.66
N LEU A 16 -8.56 -10.79 26.83
CA LEU A 16 -8.87 -9.37 27.03
C LEU A 16 -7.71 -8.51 27.54
N SER A 17 -6.55 -9.09 27.80
CA SER A 17 -5.36 -8.25 28.03
C SER A 17 -4.91 -7.65 26.70
N PRO A 18 -4.83 -6.31 26.56
CA PRO A 18 -4.26 -5.72 25.36
C PRO A 18 -2.84 -6.24 25.20
N ARG A 19 -2.60 -7.06 24.18
CA ARG A 19 -1.23 -7.49 23.85
C ARG A 19 -0.44 -6.23 23.58
N ILE A 20 0.50 -5.92 24.46
CA ILE A 20 1.47 -4.84 24.22
C ILE A 20 2.26 -5.29 22.99
N SER A 21 2.24 -4.45 21.97
CA SER A 21 3.00 -4.70 20.73
C SER A 21 4.49 -4.72 21.04
N GLU A 22 5.18 -5.75 20.58
CA GLU A 22 6.64 -5.85 20.62
C GLU A 22 7.28 -5.20 19.36
N ALA A 23 6.51 -4.37 18.67
CA ALA A 23 6.91 -3.74 17.42
C ALA A 23 8.12 -2.82 17.60
N VAL A 24 9.08 -2.96 16.73
CA VAL A 24 10.18 -2.03 16.58
C VAL A 24 9.98 -1.18 15.31
N VAL A 25 10.69 -0.06 15.19
CA VAL A 25 10.60 0.85 14.03
C VAL A 25 10.77 0.11 12.70
N ALA A 26 11.66 -0.88 12.66
CA ALA A 26 11.88 -1.70 11.47
C ALA A 26 10.63 -2.46 11.00
N ASP A 27 9.76 -2.87 11.92
CA ASP A 27 8.51 -3.56 11.57
C ASP A 27 7.52 -2.61 10.89
N TYR A 28 7.42 -1.35 11.34
CA TYR A 28 6.60 -0.32 10.67
C TYR A 28 7.16 0.05 9.29
N ILE A 29 8.49 0.15 9.15
CA ILE A 29 9.13 0.35 7.84
C ILE A 29 8.84 -0.83 6.91
N ALA A 30 8.85 -2.07 7.42
CA ALA A 30 8.52 -3.25 6.64
C ALA A 30 7.07 -3.24 6.12
N LEU A 31 6.11 -2.67 6.88
CA LEU A 31 4.73 -2.48 6.41
C LEU A 31 4.65 -1.59 5.17
N LEU A 32 5.52 -0.58 5.04
CA LEU A 32 5.57 0.35 3.92
C LEU A 32 6.12 -0.27 2.63
N LYS A 33 6.65 -1.49 2.66
CA LYS A 33 7.21 -2.21 1.49
C LYS A 33 8.30 -1.40 0.75
N PRO A 34 9.43 -1.04 1.36
CA PRO A 34 10.40 -0.07 0.84
C PRO A 34 10.92 -0.41 -0.57
N ARG A 35 11.06 -1.70 -0.92
CA ARG A 35 11.48 -2.12 -2.28
C ARG A 35 10.46 -1.75 -3.35
N VAL A 36 9.16 -1.82 -3.03
CA VAL A 36 8.10 -1.39 -3.96
C VAL A 36 8.04 0.13 -4.01
N MET A 37 8.24 0.78 -2.86
CA MET A 37 8.23 2.24 -2.77
C MET A 37 9.32 2.90 -3.60
N SER A 38 10.51 2.30 -3.73
CA SER A 38 11.56 2.85 -4.58
C SER A 38 11.13 3.00 -6.05
N LEU A 39 10.37 2.02 -6.57
CA LEU A 39 9.83 2.09 -7.93
C LEU A 39 8.73 3.14 -8.06
N VAL A 40 7.84 3.23 -7.07
CA VAL A 40 6.79 4.26 -7.02
C VAL A 40 7.39 5.66 -7.02
N ILE A 41 8.41 5.90 -6.18
CA ILE A 41 9.13 7.18 -6.10
C ILE A 41 9.78 7.50 -7.44
N PHE A 42 10.44 6.53 -8.04
CA PHE A 42 11.10 6.71 -9.34
C PHE A 42 10.10 7.11 -10.43
N THR A 43 8.99 6.39 -10.57
CA THR A 43 7.98 6.70 -11.59
C THR A 43 7.26 8.02 -11.33
N ALA A 44 7.00 8.36 -10.07
CA ALA A 44 6.47 9.67 -9.69
C ALA A 44 7.46 10.80 -10.04
N LEU A 45 8.75 10.60 -9.77
CA LEU A 45 9.80 11.56 -10.13
C LEU A 45 9.85 11.78 -11.64
N VAL A 46 9.75 10.73 -12.45
CA VAL A 46 9.66 10.84 -13.92
C VAL A 46 8.47 11.70 -14.32
N GLY A 47 7.28 11.44 -13.76
CA GLY A 47 6.09 12.25 -14.03
C GLY A 47 6.26 13.73 -13.66
N LEU A 48 6.93 13.99 -12.54
CA LEU A 48 7.21 15.34 -12.07
C LEU A 48 8.20 16.09 -12.97
N VAL A 49 9.29 15.42 -13.38
CA VAL A 49 10.36 16.02 -14.20
C VAL A 49 9.90 16.29 -15.63
N LEU A 50 9.01 15.46 -16.17
CA LEU A 50 8.45 15.63 -17.49
C LEU A 50 7.32 16.67 -17.56
N ALA A 51 6.78 17.06 -16.41
CA ALA A 51 5.73 18.08 -16.35
C ALA A 51 6.27 19.45 -16.80
N PRO A 52 5.51 20.20 -17.64
CA PRO A 52 5.95 21.49 -18.16
C PRO A 52 6.00 22.57 -17.06
N GLY A 53 6.88 23.55 -17.25
CA GLY A 53 7.01 24.71 -16.36
C GLY A 53 8.07 24.54 -15.30
N HIS A 54 8.13 25.53 -14.40
CA HIS A 54 9.04 25.54 -13.25
C HIS A 54 8.27 25.24 -11.96
N PHE A 55 8.50 24.07 -11.41
CA PHE A 55 7.88 23.68 -10.15
C PHE A 55 8.84 23.93 -8.98
N HIS A 56 8.34 24.59 -7.93
CA HIS A 56 9.17 24.98 -6.80
C HIS A 56 9.78 23.74 -6.11
N PRO A 57 11.12 23.67 -5.84
CA PRO A 57 11.77 22.47 -5.32
C PRO A 57 11.17 21.93 -4.01
N VAL A 58 10.72 22.80 -3.11
CA VAL A 58 10.07 22.40 -1.85
C VAL A 58 8.74 21.70 -2.13
N LEU A 59 7.93 22.23 -3.06
CA LEU A 59 6.66 21.60 -3.45
C LEU A 59 6.90 20.28 -4.21
N ALA A 60 7.96 20.22 -5.03
CA ALA A 60 8.40 19.00 -5.69
C ALA A 60 8.75 17.90 -4.68
N PHE A 61 9.57 18.22 -3.68
CA PHE A 61 9.93 17.30 -2.60
C PHE A 61 8.70 16.87 -1.81
N THR A 62 7.85 17.83 -1.41
CA THR A 62 6.61 17.56 -0.68
C THR A 62 5.69 16.61 -1.46
N SER A 63 5.54 16.83 -2.78
CA SER A 63 4.71 15.97 -3.63
C SER A 63 5.23 14.54 -3.69
N ILE A 64 6.52 14.36 -3.92
CA ILE A 64 7.15 13.02 -3.95
C ILE A 64 7.03 12.34 -2.59
N LEU A 65 7.27 13.07 -1.49
CA LEU A 65 7.13 12.54 -0.14
C LEU A 65 5.67 12.09 0.14
N CYS A 66 4.67 12.92 -0.20
CA CYS A 66 3.26 12.56 -0.01
C CYS A 66 2.87 11.35 -0.85
N ILE A 67 3.32 11.25 -2.11
CA ILE A 67 3.08 10.08 -2.96
C ILE A 67 3.73 8.83 -2.35
N ALA A 68 4.98 8.93 -1.87
CA ALA A 68 5.68 7.83 -1.23
C ALA A 68 4.98 7.36 0.05
N VAL A 69 4.56 8.29 0.91
CA VAL A 69 3.83 7.98 2.16
C VAL A 69 2.47 7.37 1.86
N GLY A 70 1.71 7.91 0.90
CA GLY A 70 0.40 7.39 0.50
C GLY A 70 0.49 5.98 -0.10
N ALA A 71 1.51 5.73 -0.92
CA ALA A 71 1.77 4.40 -1.46
C ALA A 71 2.22 3.42 -0.36
N GLY A 72 3.05 3.84 0.58
CA GLY A 72 3.43 3.07 1.77
C GLY A 72 2.22 2.74 2.64
N ALA A 73 1.33 3.71 2.88
CA ALA A 73 0.06 3.53 3.57
C ALA A 73 -0.79 2.44 2.92
N SER A 74 -0.90 2.47 1.58
CA SER A 74 -1.59 1.43 0.80
C SER A 74 -0.96 0.06 1.02
N GLY A 75 0.39 -0.02 1.10
CA GLY A 75 1.13 -1.24 1.43
C GLY A 75 0.80 -1.79 2.81
N ALA A 76 0.73 -0.92 3.84
CA ALA A 76 0.36 -1.28 5.21
C ALA A 76 -1.09 -1.79 5.29
N LEU A 77 -2.03 -1.09 4.66
CA LEU A 77 -3.45 -1.48 4.60
C LEU A 77 -3.65 -2.80 3.84
N ASN A 78 -2.86 -3.06 2.80
CA ASN A 78 -2.87 -4.34 2.12
C ASN A 78 -2.38 -5.47 3.03
N MET A 79 -1.28 -5.30 3.78
CA MET A 79 -0.80 -6.31 4.72
C MET A 79 -1.77 -6.53 5.89
N TRP A 80 -2.45 -5.47 6.35
CA TRP A 80 -3.51 -5.58 7.34
C TRP A 80 -4.64 -6.49 6.87
N TYR A 81 -5.13 -6.27 5.64
CA TYR A 81 -6.26 -7.02 5.10
C TYR A 81 -5.91 -8.48 4.80
N GLU A 82 -4.71 -8.72 4.28
CA GLU A 82 -4.23 -10.04 3.84
C GLU A 82 -3.51 -10.85 4.91
N SER A 83 -3.48 -10.39 6.15
CA SER A 83 -2.71 -11.02 7.23
C SER A 83 -3.06 -12.49 7.47
N ASP A 84 -4.29 -12.91 7.20
CA ASP A 84 -4.78 -14.28 7.25
C ASP A 84 -4.11 -15.15 6.17
N ILE A 85 -4.10 -14.69 4.94
CA ILE A 85 -3.49 -15.39 3.78
C ILE A 85 -1.96 -15.35 3.91
N ASP A 86 -1.41 -14.21 4.32
CA ASP A 86 0.04 -14.04 4.51
C ASP A 86 0.64 -15.02 5.51
N ALA A 87 -0.12 -15.43 6.53
CA ALA A 87 0.30 -16.43 7.52
C ALA A 87 0.44 -17.84 6.92
N LEU A 88 -0.29 -18.15 5.86
CA LEU A 88 -0.29 -19.47 5.21
C LEU A 88 0.82 -19.61 4.15
N MET A 89 1.31 -18.48 3.62
CA MET A 89 2.30 -18.49 2.54
C MET A 89 3.73 -18.40 3.08
N THR A 90 4.61 -19.33 2.70
CA THR A 90 6.02 -19.37 3.12
C THR A 90 6.76 -18.04 2.91
N ARG A 91 6.47 -17.35 1.79
CA ARG A 91 7.08 -16.07 1.43
C ARG A 91 6.68 -14.91 2.34
N THR A 92 5.46 -14.94 2.88
CA THR A 92 4.84 -13.81 3.60
C THR A 92 4.61 -14.08 5.08
N ALA A 93 4.74 -15.33 5.55
CA ALA A 93 4.63 -15.73 6.96
C ALA A 93 5.60 -14.95 7.88
N ASN A 94 6.70 -14.44 7.31
CA ASN A 94 7.70 -13.67 8.03
C ASN A 94 7.39 -12.16 8.16
N ARG A 95 6.24 -11.71 7.64
CA ARG A 95 5.81 -10.31 7.76
C ARG A 95 5.46 -9.95 9.21
N PRO A 96 5.52 -8.65 9.58
CA PRO A 96 5.31 -8.22 10.97
C PRO A 96 3.96 -8.64 11.58
N ILE A 97 2.88 -8.60 10.80
CA ILE A 97 1.53 -8.95 11.30
C ILE A 97 1.39 -10.47 11.51
N PRO A 98 1.69 -11.36 10.53
CA PRO A 98 1.68 -12.81 10.75
C PRO A 98 2.57 -13.28 11.91
N ARG A 99 3.71 -12.61 12.13
CA ARG A 99 4.60 -12.90 13.27
C ARG A 99 4.08 -12.40 14.61
N GLY A 100 2.97 -11.66 14.65
CA GLY A 100 2.42 -11.10 15.88
C GLY A 100 3.21 -9.92 16.47
N ARG A 101 4.19 -9.35 15.73
CA ARG A 101 4.96 -8.18 16.17
C ARG A 101 4.11 -6.90 16.13
N ILE A 102 3.28 -6.74 15.12
CA ILE A 102 2.31 -5.66 14.98
C ILE A 102 0.92 -6.27 14.99
N THR A 103 0.02 -5.74 15.78
CA THR A 103 -1.38 -6.18 15.80
C THR A 103 -2.13 -5.66 14.57
N ARG A 104 -3.20 -6.35 14.18
CA ARG A 104 -4.06 -5.90 13.06
C ARG A 104 -4.64 -4.49 13.28
N PRO A 105 -5.18 -4.12 14.47
CA PRO A 105 -5.64 -2.76 14.72
C PRO A 105 -4.54 -1.70 14.60
N GLU A 106 -3.34 -1.99 15.08
CA GLU A 106 -2.19 -1.07 14.93
C GLU A 106 -1.82 -0.83 13.48
N ALA A 107 -1.74 -1.91 12.67
CA ALA A 107 -1.43 -1.79 11.24
C ALA A 107 -2.51 -1.00 10.48
N LEU A 108 -3.79 -1.21 10.82
CA LEU A 108 -4.90 -0.44 10.26
C LEU A 108 -4.79 1.05 10.63
N THR A 109 -4.63 1.34 11.93
CA THR A 109 -4.52 2.74 12.40
C THR A 109 -3.32 3.43 11.76
N PHE A 110 -2.16 2.77 11.71
CA PHE A 110 -0.96 3.29 11.07
C PHE A 110 -1.19 3.60 9.59
N GLY A 111 -1.73 2.64 8.82
CA GLY A 111 -2.01 2.82 7.40
C GLY A 111 -3.03 3.93 7.13
N MET A 112 -4.13 3.98 7.90
CA MET A 112 -5.15 5.03 7.75
C MET A 112 -4.62 6.41 8.10
N THR A 113 -3.82 6.53 9.16
CA THR A 113 -3.20 7.80 9.56
C THR A 113 -2.27 8.32 8.47
N LEU A 114 -1.38 7.48 7.95
CA LEU A 114 -0.49 7.87 6.85
C LEU A 114 -1.25 8.24 5.58
N ALA A 115 -2.29 7.48 5.21
CA ALA A 115 -3.14 7.78 4.06
C ALA A 115 -3.80 9.15 4.20
N PHE A 116 -4.41 9.43 5.36
CA PHE A 116 -5.07 10.71 5.63
C PHE A 116 -4.08 11.88 5.55
N PHE A 117 -2.96 11.79 6.27
CA PHE A 117 -2.00 12.90 6.28
C PHE A 117 -1.32 13.10 4.92
N SER A 118 -1.01 12.04 4.17
CA SER A 118 -0.40 12.19 2.83
C SER A 118 -1.34 12.92 1.86
N VAL A 119 -2.63 12.57 1.85
CA VAL A 119 -3.64 13.21 0.99
C VAL A 119 -3.88 14.66 1.39
N MET A 120 -4.07 14.91 2.69
CA MET A 120 -4.33 16.25 3.20
C MET A 120 -3.14 17.19 2.98
N THR A 121 -1.93 16.71 3.24
CA THR A 121 -0.69 17.49 3.02
C THR A 121 -0.53 17.83 1.54
N LEU A 122 -0.71 16.86 0.63
CA LEU A 122 -0.63 17.11 -0.80
C LEU A 122 -1.71 18.08 -1.26
N GLY A 123 -2.95 17.91 -0.80
CA GLY A 123 -4.07 18.78 -1.15
C GLY A 123 -3.86 20.23 -0.70
N ILE A 124 -3.47 20.44 0.56
CA ILE A 124 -3.35 21.77 1.18
C ILE A 124 -2.09 22.51 0.70
N LEU A 125 -0.95 21.82 0.67
CA LEU A 125 0.33 22.48 0.38
C LEU A 125 0.62 22.61 -1.12
N VAL A 126 0.06 21.73 -1.96
CA VAL A 126 0.35 21.70 -3.40
C VAL A 126 -0.91 22.06 -4.20
N ASN A 127 -1.83 21.12 -4.38
CA ASN A 127 -3.16 21.39 -4.93
C ASN A 127 -4.13 20.25 -4.64
N TRP A 128 -5.42 20.57 -4.54
CA TRP A 128 -6.49 19.63 -4.22
C TRP A 128 -6.73 18.58 -5.31
N PHE A 129 -6.40 18.88 -6.57
CA PHE A 129 -6.56 17.93 -7.65
C PHE A 129 -5.57 16.77 -7.52
N ALA A 130 -4.31 17.06 -7.21
CA ALA A 130 -3.31 16.03 -6.92
C ALA A 130 -3.66 15.25 -5.64
N GLY A 131 -4.15 15.94 -4.60
CA GLY A 131 -4.65 15.31 -3.38
C GLY A 131 -5.78 14.32 -3.65
N ALA A 132 -6.76 14.70 -4.47
CA ALA A 132 -7.88 13.85 -4.87
C ALA A 132 -7.41 12.64 -5.71
N LEU A 133 -6.45 12.82 -6.62
CA LEU A 133 -5.86 11.72 -7.38
C LEU A 133 -5.08 10.75 -6.48
N LEU A 134 -4.35 11.25 -5.49
CA LEU A 134 -3.68 10.40 -4.51
C LEU A 134 -4.70 9.62 -3.67
N ALA A 135 -5.76 10.27 -3.20
CA ALA A 135 -6.84 9.60 -2.49
C ALA A 135 -7.51 8.52 -3.34
N PHE A 136 -7.78 8.82 -4.61
CA PHE A 136 -8.30 7.83 -5.57
C PHE A 136 -7.32 6.66 -5.77
N THR A 137 -6.02 6.92 -5.88
CA THR A 137 -5.00 5.87 -6.02
C THR A 137 -4.97 4.94 -4.83
N ILE A 138 -5.00 5.49 -3.60
CA ILE A 138 -5.06 4.72 -2.36
C ILE A 138 -6.36 3.90 -2.30
N PHE A 139 -7.50 4.53 -2.58
CA PHE A 139 -8.80 3.85 -2.62
C PHE A 139 -8.81 2.71 -3.65
N PHE A 140 -8.33 2.96 -4.86
CA PHE A 140 -8.27 1.96 -5.91
C PHE A 140 -7.42 0.76 -5.50
N TYR A 141 -6.24 1.01 -4.92
CA TYR A 141 -5.36 -0.06 -4.49
C TYR A 141 -5.92 -0.85 -3.29
N VAL A 142 -6.45 -0.17 -2.28
CA VAL A 142 -6.92 -0.83 -1.05
C VAL A 142 -8.30 -1.46 -1.27
N VAL A 143 -9.27 -0.71 -1.78
CA VAL A 143 -10.65 -1.19 -1.86
C VAL A 143 -10.88 -2.02 -3.12
N ILE A 144 -10.55 -1.49 -4.29
CA ILE A 144 -10.84 -2.17 -5.55
C ILE A 144 -9.89 -3.36 -5.74
N TYR A 145 -8.58 -3.14 -5.68
CA TYR A 145 -7.62 -4.22 -5.92
C TYR A 145 -7.52 -5.21 -4.76
N THR A 146 -7.22 -4.73 -3.54
CA THR A 146 -6.92 -5.63 -2.41
C THR A 146 -8.17 -6.30 -1.87
N ILE A 147 -9.24 -5.55 -1.61
CA ILE A 147 -10.46 -6.09 -0.98
C ILE A 147 -11.33 -6.82 -2.00
N ALA A 148 -11.63 -6.19 -3.14
CA ALA A 148 -12.58 -6.74 -4.10
C ALA A 148 -11.91 -7.71 -5.09
N LEU A 149 -11.01 -7.25 -5.97
CA LEU A 149 -10.55 -8.02 -7.12
C LEU A 149 -9.75 -9.25 -6.74
N LYS A 150 -8.92 -9.15 -5.72
CA LYS A 150 -7.97 -10.21 -5.39
C LYS A 150 -8.62 -11.52 -4.94
N ARG A 151 -9.83 -11.43 -4.40
CA ARG A 151 -10.63 -12.60 -3.99
C ARG A 151 -11.66 -13.03 -5.02
N TRP A 152 -11.97 -12.18 -6.02
CA TRP A 152 -13.09 -12.42 -6.95
C TRP A 152 -12.64 -12.86 -8.34
N THR A 153 -11.43 -12.48 -8.78
CA THR A 153 -11.02 -12.74 -10.15
C THR A 153 -9.53 -13.02 -10.31
N ALA A 154 -9.19 -13.91 -11.24
CA ALA A 154 -7.81 -14.15 -11.67
C ALA A 154 -7.22 -12.93 -12.41
N GLN A 155 -8.06 -12.02 -12.92
CA GLN A 155 -7.63 -10.80 -13.60
C GLN A 155 -7.19 -9.68 -12.63
N ASN A 156 -7.12 -9.97 -11.33
CA ASN A 156 -6.74 -8.99 -10.31
C ASN A 156 -5.42 -8.29 -10.59
N ILE A 157 -4.43 -9.00 -11.13
CA ILE A 157 -3.10 -8.46 -11.46
C ILE A 157 -3.18 -7.45 -12.60
N VAL A 158 -3.96 -7.77 -13.65
CA VAL A 158 -4.14 -6.88 -14.81
C VAL A 158 -4.79 -5.57 -14.38
N ILE A 159 -5.95 -5.65 -13.72
CA ILE A 159 -6.70 -4.48 -13.28
C ILE A 159 -5.93 -3.72 -12.18
N GLY A 160 -5.34 -4.47 -11.22
CA GLY A 160 -4.54 -3.90 -10.12
C GLY A 160 -3.29 -3.17 -10.58
N GLY A 161 -2.76 -3.52 -11.76
CA GLY A 161 -1.65 -2.81 -12.40
C GLY A 161 -1.90 -1.31 -12.59
N ALA A 162 -3.17 -0.90 -12.70
CA ALA A 162 -3.55 0.51 -12.80
C ALA A 162 -3.09 1.32 -11.56
N ALA A 163 -3.17 0.77 -10.36
CA ALA A 163 -2.69 1.45 -9.16
C ALA A 163 -1.19 1.76 -9.21
N GLY A 164 -0.39 0.82 -9.74
CA GLY A 164 1.06 1.00 -9.94
C GLY A 164 1.41 1.98 -11.08
N ALA A 165 0.48 2.24 -11.98
CA ALA A 165 0.65 3.16 -13.10
C ALA A 165 0.23 4.61 -12.78
N LEU A 166 -0.47 4.86 -11.67
CA LEU A 166 -0.96 6.18 -11.28
C LEU A 166 0.10 7.13 -10.68
N PRO A 167 1.19 6.72 -10.01
CA PRO A 167 2.14 7.64 -9.39
C PRO A 167 2.67 8.76 -10.29
N PRO A 168 3.08 8.53 -11.55
CA PRO A 168 3.51 9.61 -12.43
C PRO A 168 2.37 10.57 -12.79
N VAL A 169 1.12 10.10 -12.85
CA VAL A 169 -0.07 10.93 -13.09
C VAL A 169 -0.32 11.87 -11.90
N VAL A 170 -0.23 11.36 -10.68
CA VAL A 170 -0.38 12.18 -9.46
C VAL A 170 0.73 13.23 -9.39
N ALA A 171 1.96 12.86 -9.69
CA ALA A 171 3.11 13.77 -9.68
C ALA A 171 2.99 14.87 -10.75
N TRP A 172 2.55 14.52 -11.96
CA TRP A 172 2.23 15.50 -13.01
C TRP A 172 1.15 16.48 -12.58
N ALA A 173 0.04 15.95 -12.03
CA ALA A 173 -1.04 16.78 -11.52
C ALA A 173 -0.60 17.68 -10.36
N ALA A 174 0.34 17.24 -9.53
CA ALA A 174 0.94 18.08 -8.49
C ALA A 174 1.68 19.28 -9.09
N ALA A 175 2.43 19.07 -10.18
CA ALA A 175 3.19 20.13 -10.83
C ALA A 175 2.33 21.10 -11.65
N THR A 176 1.28 20.60 -12.32
CA THR A 176 0.51 21.38 -13.31
C THR A 176 -0.90 21.76 -12.85
N GLY A 177 -1.43 21.11 -11.82
CA GLY A 177 -2.84 21.28 -11.42
C GLY A 177 -3.86 20.68 -12.39
N SER A 178 -3.42 19.97 -13.44
CA SER A 178 -4.28 19.45 -14.51
C SER A 178 -3.76 18.12 -15.06
N LEU A 179 -4.52 17.53 -15.98
CA LEU A 179 -4.09 16.38 -16.79
C LEU A 179 -4.03 16.78 -18.25
N SER A 180 -3.05 16.24 -18.95
CA SER A 180 -2.89 16.31 -20.39
C SER A 180 -2.66 14.91 -20.95
N MET A 181 -2.30 14.77 -22.21
CA MET A 181 -2.10 13.46 -22.83
C MET A 181 -0.84 12.76 -22.31
N GLU A 182 0.20 13.49 -21.95
CA GLU A 182 1.50 12.95 -21.57
C GLU A 182 1.42 12.05 -20.31
N PRO A 183 0.83 12.48 -19.18
CA PRO A 183 0.70 11.60 -18.01
C PRO A 183 -0.21 10.40 -18.27
N ILE A 184 -1.19 10.53 -19.19
CA ILE A 184 -2.01 9.39 -19.62
C ILE A 184 -1.17 8.38 -20.39
N LEU A 185 -0.27 8.83 -21.26
CA LEU A 185 0.66 7.95 -21.97
C LEU A 185 1.62 7.25 -21.00
N LEU A 186 2.17 7.95 -20.00
CA LEU A 186 3.00 7.34 -18.96
C LEU A 186 2.21 6.26 -18.19
N PHE A 187 0.98 6.55 -17.83
CA PHE A 187 0.08 5.57 -17.22
C PHE A 187 -0.10 4.34 -18.12
N LEU A 188 -0.42 4.53 -19.39
CA LEU A 188 -0.67 3.43 -20.33
C LEU A 188 0.58 2.57 -20.56
N ILE A 189 1.77 3.16 -20.65
CA ILE A 189 3.04 2.43 -20.79
C ILE A 189 3.22 1.48 -19.60
N ILE A 190 3.09 1.99 -18.37
CA ILE A 190 3.26 1.17 -17.17
C ILE A 190 2.13 0.13 -17.04
N PHE A 191 0.90 0.54 -17.32
CA PHE A 191 -0.27 -0.33 -17.25
C PHE A 191 -0.17 -1.51 -18.20
N PHE A 192 0.16 -1.30 -19.46
CA PHE A 192 0.29 -2.37 -20.46
C PHE A 192 1.55 -3.20 -20.27
N TRP A 193 2.61 -2.67 -19.64
CA TRP A 193 3.80 -3.44 -19.30
C TRP A 193 3.56 -4.40 -18.13
N THR A 194 2.65 -4.08 -17.23
CA THR A 194 2.41 -4.84 -15.98
C THR A 194 1.95 -6.29 -16.24
N PRO A 195 0.92 -6.59 -17.07
CA PRO A 195 0.46 -7.96 -17.29
C PRO A 195 1.56 -8.89 -17.85
N PRO A 196 2.26 -8.59 -18.95
CA PRO A 196 3.28 -9.47 -19.50
C PRO A 196 4.43 -9.69 -18.52
N HIS A 197 4.81 -8.68 -17.73
CA HIS A 197 5.83 -8.80 -16.68
C HIS A 197 5.41 -9.81 -15.61
N PHE A 198 4.20 -9.72 -15.08
CA PHE A 198 3.71 -10.63 -14.06
C PHE A 198 3.47 -12.04 -14.57
N TRP A 199 3.01 -12.20 -15.82
CA TRP A 199 2.86 -13.51 -16.42
C TRP A 199 4.21 -14.20 -16.64
N ALA A 200 5.21 -13.47 -17.12
CA ALA A 200 6.57 -13.98 -17.21
C ALA A 200 7.12 -14.43 -15.83
N LEU A 201 6.88 -13.62 -14.79
CA LEU A 201 7.27 -13.95 -13.41
C LEU A 201 6.55 -15.20 -12.89
N ALA A 202 5.26 -15.36 -13.20
CA ALA A 202 4.47 -16.53 -12.81
C ALA A 202 4.99 -17.82 -13.46
N LEU A 203 5.40 -17.76 -14.73
CA LEU A 203 6.04 -18.89 -15.42
C LEU A 203 7.35 -19.29 -14.75
N PHE A 204 8.17 -18.32 -14.34
CA PHE A 204 9.43 -18.57 -13.64
C PHE A 204 9.25 -19.16 -12.23
N ARG A 205 8.08 -18.94 -11.59
CA ARG A 205 7.79 -19.37 -10.21
C ARG A 205 6.65 -20.38 -10.14
N ASN A 206 6.50 -21.20 -11.19
CA ASN A 206 5.41 -22.17 -11.29
C ASN A 206 5.30 -23.11 -10.07
N ASP A 207 6.42 -23.50 -9.48
CA ASP A 207 6.46 -24.39 -8.31
C ASP A 207 5.85 -23.73 -7.04
N ASP A 208 5.91 -22.42 -6.92
CA ASP A 208 5.31 -21.68 -5.80
C ASP A 208 3.78 -21.51 -5.96
N TYR A 209 3.27 -21.58 -7.19
CA TYR A 209 1.83 -21.44 -7.51
C TYR A 209 1.10 -22.78 -7.65
N ALA A 210 1.82 -23.89 -7.76
CA ALA A 210 1.26 -25.25 -7.88
C ALA A 210 0.92 -25.90 -6.52
N ARG A 211 1.21 -25.23 -5.43
CA ARG A 211 0.88 -25.63 -4.04
C ARG A 211 -0.34 -24.90 -3.52
#